data_2c414abd5c6b44535a35f0258687f803
#
_entry.id   2c414abd5c6b44535a35f0258687f803
#
_cell.length_a   1.000
_cell.length_b   1.000
_cell.length_c   1.000
_cell.angle_alpha   90.00
_cell.angle_beta   90.00
_cell.angle_gamma   90.00
#
_symmetry.space_group_name_H-M   'P 1'
#
loop_
_entity.id
_entity.type
_entity.pdbx_description
1 polymer ?
#
loop_
_entity_poly.entity_id
_entity_poly.type
_entity_poly.pdbx_seq_one_letter_code
_entity_poly.pdbx_strand_id
1 'polypeptide(L)'
;NILTWSLDLLDDEALKNKAAEKIMTTLSEQAALLPLDEKDEIAIDWLNGRRTPDANQVLHGAFAGLSLGTDAPRLFKALVESTCFGAKAIVERFVAEGIPVKGLIGLGGVAKKSPYIMQVLVDVINMPIRIHKSEQTCALGAAMFAATAAGLYPKVEDAMKAMGQGFAVTYTPNEAHTAYYQKRYDQYKKLGNFIETHL
;
A
#
# COMPACT_ATOMS: atom_id res chain seq x y z
N ASN A 1 -15.32 -4.83 -11.08
CA ASN A 1 -14.68 -4.22 -9.92
C ASN A 1 -15.77 -3.60 -9.02
N ILE A 2 -15.75 -3.91 -7.71
CA ILE A 2 -16.77 -3.47 -6.73
C ILE A 2 -16.99 -1.95 -6.72
N LEU A 3 -15.92 -1.16 -6.87
CA LEU A 3 -15.99 0.31 -6.82
C LEU A 3 -16.45 0.95 -8.13
N THR A 4 -16.44 0.20 -9.22
CA THR A 4 -16.74 0.72 -10.57
C THR A 4 -17.92 0.04 -11.25
N TRP A 5 -18.54 -0.98 -10.64
CA TRP A 5 -19.66 -1.70 -11.26
C TRP A 5 -20.83 -0.79 -11.65
N SER A 6 -21.09 0.25 -10.84
CA SER A 6 -22.16 1.21 -11.11
C SER A 6 -21.94 2.04 -12.38
N LEU A 7 -20.69 2.11 -12.87
CA LEU A 7 -20.38 2.76 -14.14
C LEU A 7 -20.98 2.01 -15.33
N ASP A 8 -21.23 0.70 -15.18
CA ASP A 8 -21.86 -0.12 -16.21
C ASP A 8 -23.35 0.20 -16.41
N LEU A 9 -23.94 0.98 -15.47
CA LEU A 9 -25.29 1.51 -15.61
C LEU A 9 -25.38 2.79 -16.48
N LEU A 10 -24.23 3.35 -16.87
CA LEU A 10 -24.15 4.53 -17.73
C LEU A 10 -24.16 4.09 -19.20
N ASP A 11 -25.07 4.64 -20.01
CA ASP A 11 -25.11 4.39 -21.45
C ASP A 11 -24.08 5.22 -22.24
N ASP A 12 -23.52 6.28 -21.61
CA ASP A 12 -22.55 7.18 -22.24
C ASP A 12 -21.10 6.77 -21.89
N GLU A 13 -20.39 6.22 -22.86
CA GLU A 13 -18.99 5.78 -22.71
C GLU A 13 -18.03 6.94 -22.36
N ALA A 14 -18.27 8.16 -22.84
CA ALA A 14 -17.43 9.31 -22.49
C ALA A 14 -17.61 9.70 -21.02
N LEU A 15 -18.84 9.66 -20.52
CA LEU A 15 -19.15 9.90 -19.11
C LEU A 15 -18.57 8.79 -18.22
N LYS A 16 -18.68 7.54 -18.65
CA LYS A 16 -18.12 6.36 -17.96
C LYS A 16 -16.62 6.48 -17.80
N ASN A 17 -15.90 6.79 -18.87
CA ASN A 17 -14.44 6.96 -18.82
C ASN A 17 -14.04 8.13 -17.92
N LYS A 18 -14.71 9.27 -18.02
CA LYS A 18 -14.47 10.44 -17.17
C LYS A 18 -14.72 10.14 -15.67
N ALA A 19 -15.74 9.36 -15.36
CA ALA A 19 -16.01 8.92 -13.99
C ALA A 19 -14.93 7.94 -13.50
N ALA A 20 -14.52 6.98 -14.32
CA ALA A 20 -13.47 6.01 -13.99
C ALA A 20 -12.12 6.67 -13.70
N GLU A 21 -11.75 7.71 -14.44
CA GLU A 21 -10.52 8.48 -14.21
C GLU A 21 -10.52 9.20 -12.85
N LYS A 22 -11.68 9.66 -12.40
CA LYS A 22 -11.80 10.46 -11.16
C LYS A 22 -12.01 9.63 -9.90
N ILE A 23 -12.57 8.42 -10.01
CA ILE A 23 -13.05 7.66 -8.87
C ILE A 23 -11.95 7.43 -7.81
N MET A 24 -10.75 7.09 -8.21
CA MET A 24 -9.63 6.82 -7.29
C MET A 24 -9.16 8.09 -6.57
N THR A 25 -9.09 9.20 -7.28
CA THR A 25 -8.72 10.50 -6.71
C THR A 25 -9.79 10.95 -5.70
N THR A 26 -11.05 10.92 -6.10
CA THR A 26 -12.18 11.32 -5.24
C THR A 26 -12.27 10.44 -3.99
N LEU A 27 -12.13 9.11 -4.11
CA LEU A 27 -12.12 8.21 -2.97
C LEU A 27 -10.94 8.48 -2.02
N SER A 28 -9.76 8.76 -2.57
CA SER A 28 -8.59 9.10 -1.76
C SER A 28 -8.78 10.41 -0.99
N GLU A 29 -9.32 11.44 -1.65
CA GLU A 29 -9.60 12.74 -1.02
C GLU A 29 -10.66 12.61 0.07
N GLN A 30 -11.76 11.90 -0.18
CA GLN A 30 -12.84 11.70 0.80
C GLN A 30 -12.38 10.81 1.95
N ALA A 31 -11.63 9.74 1.70
CA ALA A 31 -11.08 8.88 2.74
C ALA A 31 -10.10 9.63 3.65
N ALA A 32 -9.32 10.56 3.10
CA ALA A 32 -8.40 11.39 3.87
C ALA A 32 -9.10 12.35 4.86
N LEU A 33 -10.37 12.68 4.62
CA LEU A 33 -11.17 13.54 5.49
C LEU A 33 -11.90 12.75 6.59
N LEU A 34 -11.97 11.42 6.49
CA LEU A 34 -12.61 10.60 7.52
C LEU A 34 -11.82 10.65 8.83
N PRO A 35 -12.49 10.72 9.97
CA PRO A 35 -11.83 10.64 11.27
C PRO A 35 -11.18 9.27 11.44
N LEU A 36 -10.20 9.19 12.34
CA LEU A 36 -9.60 7.93 12.77
C LEU A 36 -10.45 7.36 13.92
N ASP A 37 -11.30 6.38 13.63
CA ASP A 37 -12.12 5.68 14.63
C ASP A 37 -11.76 4.19 14.65
N GLU A 38 -11.46 3.67 15.84
CA GLU A 38 -11.14 2.25 16.05
C GLU A 38 -12.31 1.31 15.71
N LYS A 39 -13.53 1.83 15.58
CA LYS A 39 -14.74 1.11 15.23
C LYS A 39 -15.07 1.15 13.74
N ASP A 40 -14.26 1.86 12.94
CA ASP A 40 -14.42 1.89 11.47
C ASP A 40 -14.36 0.47 10.89
N GLU A 41 -14.89 0.34 9.68
CA GLU A 41 -14.83 -0.88 8.89
C GLU A 41 -13.39 -1.40 8.80
N ILE A 42 -13.21 -2.71 8.90
CA ILE A 42 -11.93 -3.39 8.70
C ILE A 42 -12.01 -4.32 7.50
N ALA A 43 -10.97 -4.35 6.69
CA ALA A 43 -10.88 -5.23 5.54
C ALA A 43 -9.70 -6.20 5.65
N ILE A 44 -9.83 -7.31 4.94
CA ILE A 44 -8.73 -8.21 4.57
C ILE A 44 -8.63 -8.20 3.05
N ASP A 45 -7.50 -7.75 2.53
CA ASP A 45 -7.27 -7.54 1.09
C ASP A 45 -6.82 -8.78 0.31
N TRP A 46 -7.07 -9.97 0.83
CA TRP A 46 -6.71 -11.24 0.18
C TRP A 46 -7.65 -11.59 -0.99
N LEU A 47 -7.91 -10.61 -1.86
CA LEU A 47 -8.82 -10.75 -3.00
C LEU A 47 -8.36 -11.78 -4.04
N ASN A 48 -7.07 -12.13 -4.03
CA ASN A 48 -6.47 -13.17 -4.86
C ASN A 48 -5.53 -14.03 -4.00
N GLY A 49 -6.03 -14.51 -2.86
CA GLY A 49 -5.26 -15.23 -1.86
C GLY A 49 -4.35 -14.33 -1.01
N ARG A 50 -3.98 -14.84 0.18
CA ARG A 50 -2.97 -14.17 1.03
C ARG A 50 -1.60 -14.25 0.36
N ARG A 51 -0.90 -13.11 0.34
CA ARG A 51 0.46 -12.99 -0.17
C ARG A 51 1.50 -13.21 0.94
N THR A 52 2.73 -12.79 0.71
CA THR A 52 3.82 -12.74 1.68
C THR A 52 3.40 -12.01 2.97
N PRO A 53 3.87 -12.45 4.19
CA PRO A 53 4.88 -13.49 4.42
C PRO A 53 4.35 -14.94 4.39
N ASP A 54 3.14 -15.19 4.75
CA ASP A 54 2.59 -16.53 4.93
C ASP A 54 1.59 -16.84 3.81
N ALA A 55 2.10 -16.97 2.58
CA ALA A 55 1.29 -17.11 1.36
C ALA A 55 0.33 -18.31 1.43
N ASN A 56 -0.95 -18.04 1.17
CA ASN A 56 -2.00 -19.06 1.07
C ASN A 56 -3.05 -18.61 0.05
N GLN A 57 -3.08 -19.27 -1.11
CA GLN A 57 -3.90 -18.89 -2.26
C GLN A 57 -5.39 -19.25 -2.12
N VAL A 58 -5.76 -20.12 -1.16
CA VAL A 58 -7.15 -20.52 -0.92
C VAL A 58 -7.92 -19.53 -0.03
N LEU A 59 -7.22 -18.65 0.67
CA LEU A 59 -7.86 -17.65 1.52
C LEU A 59 -8.45 -16.51 0.68
N HIS A 60 -9.55 -15.95 1.17
CA HIS A 60 -10.26 -14.86 0.50
C HIS A 60 -10.32 -13.60 1.36
N GLY A 61 -10.53 -12.47 0.69
CA GLY A 61 -10.73 -11.18 1.35
C GLY A 61 -12.06 -11.10 2.10
N ALA A 62 -12.14 -10.20 3.06
CA ALA A 62 -13.35 -9.96 3.85
C ALA A 62 -13.47 -8.50 4.27
N PHE A 63 -14.71 -8.12 4.64
CA PHE A 63 -15.01 -6.88 5.36
C PHE A 63 -15.75 -7.22 6.65
N ALA A 64 -15.47 -6.48 7.71
CA ALA A 64 -16.19 -6.54 8.98
C ALA A 64 -16.50 -5.14 9.50
N GLY A 65 -17.47 -5.03 10.42
CA GLY A 65 -17.87 -3.74 11.00
C GLY A 65 -18.78 -2.90 10.10
N LEU A 66 -19.39 -3.47 9.04
CA LEU A 66 -20.31 -2.76 8.16
C LEU A 66 -21.55 -2.29 8.90
N SER A 67 -22.02 -1.10 8.61
CA SER A 67 -23.21 -0.46 9.17
C SER A 67 -24.04 0.25 8.08
N LEU A 68 -25.19 0.82 8.45
CA LEU A 68 -25.98 1.63 7.53
C LEU A 68 -25.26 2.91 7.08
N GLY A 69 -24.26 3.35 7.83
CA GLY A 69 -23.43 4.51 7.50
C GLY A 69 -22.20 4.19 6.66
N THR A 70 -21.97 2.91 6.33
CA THR A 70 -20.81 2.51 5.52
C THR A 70 -21.00 2.94 4.07
N ASP A 71 -20.08 3.75 3.57
CA ASP A 71 -20.07 4.29 2.21
C ASP A 71 -18.79 3.89 1.45
N ALA A 72 -18.67 4.28 0.19
CA ALA A 72 -17.54 3.93 -0.65
C ALA A 72 -16.19 4.49 -0.14
N PRO A 73 -16.08 5.72 0.37
CA PRO A 73 -14.86 6.20 1.00
C PRO A 73 -14.40 5.39 2.22
N ARG A 74 -15.34 4.93 3.06
CA ARG A 74 -15.05 4.07 4.23
C ARG A 74 -14.52 2.71 3.81
N LEU A 75 -15.17 2.06 2.83
CA LEU A 75 -14.68 0.80 2.26
C LEU A 75 -13.30 0.97 1.61
N PHE A 76 -13.07 2.08 0.91
CA PHE A 76 -11.77 2.39 0.32
C PHE A 76 -10.70 2.59 1.39
N LYS A 77 -10.99 3.35 2.47
CA LYS A 77 -10.10 3.52 3.63
C LYS A 77 -9.71 2.16 4.23
N ALA A 78 -10.69 1.30 4.49
CA ALA A 78 -10.46 -0.04 5.06
C ALA A 78 -9.54 -0.90 4.16
N LEU A 79 -9.71 -0.86 2.83
CA LEU A 79 -8.84 -1.56 1.88
C LEU A 79 -7.42 -0.97 1.85
N VAL A 80 -7.27 0.35 1.90
CA VAL A 80 -5.96 1.01 1.98
C VAL A 80 -5.25 0.61 3.27
N GLU A 81 -5.93 0.69 4.42
CA GLU A 81 -5.37 0.25 5.70
C GLU A 81 -4.95 -1.22 5.66
N SER A 82 -5.80 -2.11 5.12
CA SER A 82 -5.52 -3.55 4.98
C SER A 82 -4.23 -3.81 4.17
N THR A 83 -4.08 -3.16 3.02
CA THR A 83 -2.89 -3.26 2.19
C THR A 83 -1.63 -2.77 2.95
N CYS A 84 -1.77 -1.69 3.71
CA CYS A 84 -0.68 -1.18 4.55
C CYS A 84 -0.34 -2.13 5.70
N PHE A 85 -1.34 -2.79 6.31
CA PHE A 85 -1.12 -3.83 7.33
C PHE A 85 -0.41 -5.05 6.76
N GLY A 86 -0.74 -5.47 5.54
CA GLY A 86 0.01 -6.51 4.83
C GLY A 86 1.48 -6.15 4.65
N ALA A 87 1.77 -4.91 4.26
CA ALA A 87 3.15 -4.41 4.16
C ALA A 87 3.86 -4.36 5.53
N LYS A 88 3.16 -3.96 6.61
CA LYS A 88 3.69 -4.02 7.99
C LYS A 88 4.06 -5.44 8.39
N ALA A 89 3.20 -6.42 8.10
CA ALA A 89 3.48 -7.83 8.39
C ALA A 89 4.77 -8.33 7.73
N ILE A 90 5.05 -7.89 6.49
CA ILE A 90 6.31 -8.20 5.79
C ILE A 90 7.50 -7.58 6.52
N VAL A 91 7.42 -6.31 6.91
CA VAL A 91 8.50 -5.62 7.65
C VAL A 91 8.75 -6.31 8.99
N GLU A 92 7.68 -6.64 9.74
CA GLU A 92 7.79 -7.35 11.01
C GLU A 92 8.44 -8.74 10.85
N ARG A 93 8.15 -9.47 9.76
CA ARG A 93 8.80 -10.75 9.46
C ARG A 93 10.31 -10.57 9.26
N PHE A 94 10.74 -9.57 8.48
CA PHE A 94 12.17 -9.29 8.32
C PHE A 94 12.85 -9.01 9.67
N VAL A 95 12.23 -8.19 10.50
CA VAL A 95 12.77 -7.87 11.84
C VAL A 95 12.82 -9.11 12.74
N ALA A 96 11.78 -9.95 12.71
CA ALA A 96 11.73 -11.20 13.48
C ALA A 96 12.81 -12.20 13.05
N GLU A 97 13.18 -12.21 11.76
CA GLU A 97 14.28 -13.02 11.21
C GLU A 97 15.67 -12.38 11.43
N GLY A 98 15.75 -11.29 12.21
CA GLY A 98 17.02 -10.63 12.56
C GLY A 98 17.55 -9.67 11.48
N ILE A 99 16.76 -9.34 10.46
CA ILE A 99 17.16 -8.39 9.41
C ILE A 99 16.75 -6.98 9.83
N PRO A 100 17.71 -6.06 10.07
CA PRO A 100 17.38 -4.70 10.49
C PRO A 100 16.80 -3.89 9.32
N VAL A 101 15.53 -3.48 9.43
CA VAL A 101 14.88 -2.56 8.49
C VAL A 101 14.94 -1.15 9.07
N LYS A 102 15.64 -0.22 8.39
CA LYS A 102 15.82 1.17 8.85
C LYS A 102 14.94 2.18 8.13
N GLY A 103 14.19 1.76 7.14
CA GLY A 103 13.31 2.60 6.33
C GLY A 103 12.97 1.91 5.02
N LEU A 104 12.09 2.52 4.26
CA LEU A 104 11.57 1.97 3.02
C LEU A 104 11.84 2.91 1.84
N ILE A 105 11.93 2.33 0.66
CA ILE A 105 12.00 3.07 -0.59
C ILE A 105 10.76 2.73 -1.41
N GLY A 106 9.92 3.73 -1.65
CA GLY A 106 8.72 3.60 -2.49
C GLY A 106 9.07 3.78 -3.96
N LEU A 107 8.59 2.85 -4.80
CA LEU A 107 8.78 2.81 -6.23
C LEU A 107 7.42 2.71 -6.93
N GLY A 108 7.37 3.17 -8.19
CA GLY A 108 6.21 2.98 -9.06
C GLY A 108 5.10 4.03 -8.90
N GLY A 109 4.00 3.79 -9.61
CA GLY A 109 2.94 4.78 -9.81
C GLY A 109 2.17 5.15 -8.55
N VAL A 110 1.82 4.19 -7.69
CA VAL A 110 1.10 4.43 -6.44
C VAL A 110 1.92 5.33 -5.51
N ALA A 111 3.21 5.03 -5.35
CA ALA A 111 4.12 5.82 -4.52
C ALA A 111 4.22 7.29 -4.95
N LYS A 112 4.05 7.58 -6.23
CA LYS A 112 4.12 8.95 -6.80
C LYS A 112 2.76 9.65 -6.84
N LYS A 113 1.67 8.92 -7.08
CA LYS A 113 0.36 9.51 -7.42
C LYS A 113 -0.64 9.55 -6.25
N SER A 114 -0.34 8.85 -5.14
CA SER A 114 -1.29 8.69 -4.04
C SER A 114 -0.68 9.10 -2.70
N PRO A 115 -0.57 10.41 -2.42
CA PRO A 115 -0.02 10.90 -1.14
C PRO A 115 -0.75 10.36 0.07
N TYR A 116 -2.09 10.22 0.00
CA TYR A 116 -2.92 9.64 1.05
C TYR A 116 -2.46 8.21 1.40
N ILE A 117 -2.36 7.32 0.39
CA ILE A 117 -1.93 5.94 0.60
C ILE A 117 -0.52 5.89 1.19
N MET A 118 0.39 6.75 0.73
CA MET A 118 1.76 6.79 1.22
C MET A 118 1.83 7.29 2.67
N GLN A 119 0.98 8.25 3.07
CA GLN A 119 0.92 8.71 4.46
C GLN A 119 0.34 7.62 5.37
N VAL A 120 -0.74 6.93 4.97
CA VAL A 120 -1.28 5.80 5.72
C VAL A 120 -0.21 4.71 5.88
N LEU A 121 0.51 4.38 4.82
CA LEU A 121 1.55 3.35 4.85
C LEU A 121 2.68 3.71 5.84
N VAL A 122 3.15 4.95 5.82
CA VAL A 122 4.21 5.42 6.70
C VAL A 122 3.77 5.43 8.16
N ASP A 123 2.52 5.84 8.43
CA ASP A 123 1.94 5.86 9.78
C ASP A 123 1.75 4.43 10.33
N VAL A 124 1.28 3.50 9.48
CA VAL A 124 1.07 2.08 9.83
C VAL A 124 2.40 1.39 10.14
N ILE A 125 3.42 1.57 9.31
CA ILE A 125 4.73 0.92 9.49
C ILE A 125 5.56 1.63 10.58
N ASN A 126 5.24 2.90 10.85
CA ASN A 126 5.98 3.77 11.76
C ASN A 126 7.47 3.90 11.40
N MET A 127 7.76 4.03 10.10
CA MET A 127 9.11 4.23 9.55
C MET A 127 9.07 5.21 8.38
N PRO A 128 10.13 6.02 8.16
CA PRO A 128 10.17 6.93 7.02
C PRO A 128 10.22 6.17 5.70
N ILE A 129 9.52 6.69 4.69
CA ILE A 129 9.50 6.14 3.32
C ILE A 129 9.99 7.22 2.35
N ARG A 130 11.04 6.91 1.59
CA ARG A 130 11.59 7.80 0.55
C ARG A 130 11.11 7.36 -0.82
N ILE A 131 10.57 8.28 -1.60
CA ILE A 131 10.06 8.01 -2.95
C ILE A 131 11.14 8.29 -3.98
N HIS A 132 11.51 7.28 -4.76
CA HIS A 132 12.53 7.39 -5.79
C HIS A 132 12.07 8.26 -6.96
N LYS A 133 12.98 9.08 -7.53
CA LYS A 133 12.66 9.97 -8.66
C LYS A 133 12.38 9.24 -9.96
N SER A 134 13.10 8.16 -10.25
CA SER A 134 12.96 7.42 -11.51
C SER A 134 11.55 6.89 -11.71
N GLU A 135 11.03 7.04 -12.92
CA GLU A 135 9.78 6.38 -13.36
C GLU A 135 10.03 4.96 -13.86
N GLN A 136 11.24 4.70 -14.32
CA GLN A 136 11.67 3.42 -14.88
C GLN A 136 12.70 2.74 -13.97
N THR A 137 12.36 2.55 -12.69
CA THR A 137 13.31 2.06 -11.68
C THR A 137 13.87 0.69 -12.01
N CYS A 138 13.03 -0.23 -12.53
CA CYS A 138 13.50 -1.56 -12.94
C CYS A 138 14.49 -1.48 -14.11
N ALA A 139 14.20 -0.66 -15.13
CA ALA A 139 15.09 -0.46 -16.27
C ALA A 139 16.41 0.20 -15.84
N LEU A 140 16.34 1.17 -14.93
CA LEU A 140 17.53 1.82 -14.36
C LEU A 140 18.39 0.81 -13.59
N GLY A 141 17.79 -0.05 -12.78
CA GLY A 141 18.51 -1.12 -12.07
C GLY A 141 19.17 -2.11 -13.04
N ALA A 142 18.46 -2.55 -14.08
CA ALA A 142 19.02 -3.41 -15.11
C ALA A 142 20.22 -2.75 -15.81
N ALA A 143 20.13 -1.45 -16.14
CA ALA A 143 21.22 -0.70 -16.75
C ALA A 143 22.45 -0.61 -15.82
N MET A 144 22.25 -0.44 -14.50
CA MET A 144 23.35 -0.45 -13.50
C MET A 144 24.08 -1.80 -13.48
N PHE A 145 23.32 -2.91 -13.47
CA PHE A 145 23.92 -4.25 -13.53
C PHE A 145 24.64 -4.49 -14.85
N ALA A 146 24.06 -4.09 -15.98
CA ALA A 146 24.70 -4.21 -17.29
C ALA A 146 26.02 -3.42 -17.38
N ALA A 147 26.03 -2.19 -16.87
CA ALA A 147 27.22 -1.34 -16.82
C ALA A 147 28.33 -1.96 -15.95
N THR A 148 27.95 -2.58 -14.83
CA THR A 148 28.89 -3.31 -13.98
C THR A 148 29.44 -4.56 -14.68
N ALA A 149 28.59 -5.35 -15.30
CA ALA A 149 28.97 -6.55 -16.05
C ALA A 149 29.89 -6.22 -17.24
N ALA A 150 29.69 -5.05 -17.89
CA ALA A 150 30.55 -4.55 -18.96
C ALA A 150 31.89 -3.95 -18.44
N GLY A 151 32.14 -3.94 -17.12
CA GLY A 151 33.37 -3.41 -16.53
C GLY A 151 33.45 -1.88 -16.47
N LEU A 152 32.35 -1.15 -16.72
CA LEU A 152 32.30 0.29 -16.60
C LEU A 152 32.40 0.75 -15.12
N TYR A 153 31.91 -0.07 -14.21
CA TYR A 153 32.02 0.11 -12.77
C TYR A 153 32.57 -1.14 -12.11
N PRO A 154 33.47 -1.04 -11.10
CA PRO A 154 34.03 -2.20 -10.40
C PRO A 154 32.98 -3.05 -9.69
N LYS A 155 31.89 -2.42 -9.21
CA LYS A 155 30.78 -3.04 -8.50
C LYS A 155 29.50 -2.23 -8.67
N VAL A 156 28.36 -2.87 -8.42
CA VAL A 156 27.03 -2.27 -8.63
C VAL A 156 26.78 -1.04 -7.76
N GLU A 157 27.35 -0.98 -6.55
CA GLU A 157 27.22 0.17 -5.66
C GLU A 157 27.84 1.45 -6.25
N ASP A 158 28.88 1.32 -7.06
CA ASP A 158 29.49 2.46 -7.73
C ASP A 158 28.64 2.93 -8.91
N ALA A 159 28.06 1.98 -9.66
CA ALA A 159 27.04 2.27 -10.67
C ALA A 159 25.81 2.96 -10.04
N MET A 160 25.34 2.51 -8.88
CA MET A 160 24.21 3.12 -8.16
C MET A 160 24.50 4.57 -7.74
N LYS A 161 25.73 4.87 -7.31
CA LYS A 161 26.15 6.25 -6.98
C LYS A 161 26.18 7.15 -8.21
N ALA A 162 26.70 6.63 -9.32
CA ALA A 162 26.88 7.41 -10.55
C ALA A 162 25.60 7.60 -11.35
N MET A 163 24.77 6.57 -11.43
CA MET A 163 23.55 6.54 -12.27
C MET A 163 22.27 6.81 -11.49
N GLY A 164 22.33 6.77 -10.15
CA GLY A 164 21.16 6.96 -9.28
C GLY A 164 20.59 8.37 -9.37
N GLN A 165 19.25 8.47 -9.44
CA GLN A 165 18.54 9.75 -9.58
C GLN A 165 18.11 10.36 -8.25
N GLY A 166 18.34 9.68 -7.12
CA GLY A 166 17.96 10.13 -5.79
C GLY A 166 16.47 10.05 -5.52
N PHE A 167 15.98 10.83 -4.51
CA PHE A 167 14.62 10.78 -4.02
C PHE A 167 13.86 12.07 -4.33
N ALA A 168 12.56 11.96 -4.61
CA ALA A 168 11.67 13.07 -4.91
C ALA A 168 11.05 13.65 -3.62
N VAL A 169 10.58 12.78 -2.74
CA VAL A 169 9.90 13.15 -1.49
C VAL A 169 10.20 12.10 -0.41
N THR A 170 10.12 12.52 0.84
CA THR A 170 10.18 11.63 2.02
C THR A 170 8.90 11.84 2.81
N TYR A 171 8.20 10.76 3.10
CA TYR A 171 7.09 10.72 4.04
C TYR A 171 7.61 10.31 5.40
N THR A 172 7.16 10.99 6.45
CA THR A 172 7.49 10.70 7.85
C THR A 172 6.23 10.32 8.62
N PRO A 173 6.33 9.38 9.60
CA PRO A 173 5.18 9.00 10.42
C PRO A 173 4.62 10.18 11.21
N ASN A 174 3.29 10.18 11.35
CA ASN A 174 2.62 11.02 12.35
C ASN A 174 2.53 10.23 13.66
N GLU A 175 3.33 10.61 14.65
CA GLU A 175 3.38 9.92 15.95
C GLU A 175 2.01 9.85 16.65
N ALA A 176 1.13 10.84 16.44
CA ALA A 176 -0.22 10.83 16.99
C ALA A 176 -1.10 9.69 16.46
N HIS A 177 -0.78 9.13 15.30
CA HIS A 177 -1.52 8.03 14.69
C HIS A 177 -1.02 6.63 15.09
N THR A 178 0.15 6.53 15.71
CA THR A 178 0.82 5.25 16.00
C THR A 178 -0.06 4.33 16.84
N ALA A 179 -0.65 4.84 17.93
CA ALA A 179 -1.50 4.04 18.81
C ALA A 179 -2.78 3.55 18.12
N TYR A 180 -3.39 4.41 17.28
CA TYR A 180 -4.55 4.07 16.47
C TYR A 180 -4.23 2.93 15.49
N TYR A 181 -3.20 3.08 14.65
CA TYR A 181 -2.85 2.06 13.67
C TYR A 181 -2.37 0.77 14.29
N GLN A 182 -1.75 0.79 15.48
CA GLN A 182 -1.41 -0.44 16.18
C GLN A 182 -2.66 -1.24 16.59
N LYS A 183 -3.69 -0.58 17.13
CA LYS A 183 -4.97 -1.23 17.48
C LYS A 183 -5.69 -1.77 16.23
N ARG A 184 -5.72 -0.99 15.15
CA ARG A 184 -6.30 -1.41 13.87
C ARG A 184 -5.57 -2.62 13.28
N TYR A 185 -4.24 -2.64 13.37
CA TYR A 185 -3.43 -3.78 12.94
C TYR A 185 -3.72 -5.04 13.76
N ASP A 186 -3.95 -4.90 15.07
CA ASP A 186 -4.35 -6.03 15.92
C ASP A 186 -5.76 -6.56 15.55
N GLN A 187 -6.68 -5.67 15.16
CA GLN A 187 -7.99 -6.08 14.63
C GLN A 187 -7.84 -6.81 13.27
N TYR A 188 -7.00 -6.29 12.38
CA TYR A 188 -6.67 -6.94 11.11
C TYR A 188 -6.14 -8.35 11.32
N LYS A 189 -5.18 -8.53 12.22
CA LYS A 189 -4.62 -9.86 12.54
C LYS A 189 -5.70 -10.81 13.10
N LYS A 190 -6.58 -10.33 13.98
CA LYS A 190 -7.69 -11.14 14.53
C LYS A 190 -8.66 -11.59 13.43
N LEU A 191 -9.06 -10.69 12.55
CA LEU A 191 -9.94 -11.02 11.43
C LEU A 191 -9.27 -11.99 10.44
N GLY A 192 -7.99 -11.77 10.11
CA GLY A 192 -7.21 -12.68 9.27
C GLY A 192 -7.09 -14.08 9.85
N ASN A 193 -6.79 -14.18 11.14
CA ASN A 193 -6.73 -15.45 11.84
C ASN A 193 -8.11 -16.16 11.88
N PHE A 194 -9.19 -15.42 12.07
CA PHE A 194 -10.54 -15.98 12.00
C PHE A 194 -10.83 -16.60 10.63
N ILE A 195 -10.49 -15.90 9.54
CA ILE A 195 -10.66 -16.40 8.17
C ILE A 195 -9.83 -17.66 7.95
N GLU A 196 -8.56 -17.68 8.38
CA GLU A 196 -7.66 -18.81 8.21
C GLU A 196 -8.11 -20.06 8.95
N THR A 197 -8.81 -19.89 10.08
CA THR A 197 -9.22 -21.03 10.94
C THR A 197 -10.64 -21.51 10.68
N HIS A 198 -11.50 -20.73 9.99
CA HIS A 198 -12.93 -21.04 9.86
C HIS A 198 -13.45 -21.06 8.42
N LEU A 199 -12.69 -20.56 7.46
CA LEU A 199 -13.05 -20.54 6.04
C LEU A 199 -12.01 -21.24 5.18
#